data_49f00977aa5562fe30ba78f32fa78301
#
_entry.id   49f00977aa5562fe30ba78f32fa78301
#
_cell.length_a   1.000
_cell.length_b   1.000
_cell.length_c   1.000
_cell.angle_alpha   90.00
_cell.angle_beta   90.00
_cell.angle_gamma   90.00
#
_symmetry.space_group_name_H-M   'P 1'
#
loop_
_entity.id
_entity.type
_entity.pdbx_description
1 polymer ?
#
loop_
_entity_poly.entity_id
_entity_poly.type
_entity_poly.pdbx_seq_one_letter_code
_entity_poly.pdbx_strand_id
1 'polypeptide(L)'
;SYSWYLYSANRVKYPMVRARLLKHWRAALAVAKSPVDAWASIVENEPARREWQKQRGLGGFVRSTWDEVNQMIAAANVYTIKKHGPDRIIGFSPIPAMSMISYAAGSRYLSLIGGVSMSFYDWYCDLPPSSPQTWGEQTDVPESADWYNSNFIIAWGSNVPQTRTPDAHFFTEVRYKG
;
A
#
# COMPACT_ATOMS: atom_id res chain seq x y z
N SER A 1 17.89 6.30 -11.90
CA SER A 1 18.55 5.65 -10.76
C SER A 1 17.83 5.99 -9.47
N TYR A 2 17.77 5.05 -8.53
CA TYR A 2 17.12 5.25 -7.23
C TYR A 2 17.77 6.36 -6.39
N SER A 3 19.07 6.59 -6.57
CA SER A 3 19.77 7.71 -5.94
C SER A 3 19.17 9.06 -6.28
N TRP A 4 18.73 9.24 -7.52
CA TRP A 4 18.05 10.46 -7.94
C TRP A 4 16.76 10.69 -7.15
N TYR A 5 15.95 9.63 -6.92
CA TYR A 5 14.73 9.75 -6.12
C TYR A 5 15.02 10.17 -4.68
N LEU A 6 16.10 9.63 -4.08
CA LEU A 6 16.49 9.96 -2.71
C LEU A 6 16.87 11.44 -2.52
N TYR A 7 17.55 12.00 -3.51
CA TYR A 7 18.09 13.36 -3.41
C TYR A 7 17.28 14.40 -4.21
N SER A 8 16.21 13.98 -4.86
CA SER A 8 15.33 14.89 -5.59
C SER A 8 14.67 15.91 -4.68
N ALA A 9 14.52 17.13 -5.19
CA ALA A 9 13.78 18.19 -4.49
C ALA A 9 12.33 17.83 -4.22
N ASN A 10 11.76 16.98 -5.08
CA ASN A 10 10.35 16.53 -4.99
C ASN A 10 10.15 15.37 -4.01
N ARG A 11 11.22 14.85 -3.39
CA ARG A 11 11.08 13.80 -2.39
C ARG A 11 10.24 14.27 -1.21
N VAL A 12 9.30 13.44 -0.77
CA VAL A 12 8.55 13.66 0.47
C VAL A 12 9.52 13.53 1.67
N LYS A 13 9.73 14.60 2.41
CA LYS A 13 10.69 14.67 3.52
C LYS A 13 10.05 14.65 4.91
N TYR A 14 8.76 14.93 4.96
CA TYR A 14 8.02 15.10 6.20
C TYR A 14 6.72 14.32 6.15
N PRO A 15 6.18 13.90 7.31
CA PRO A 15 4.86 13.30 7.34
C PRO A 15 3.80 14.32 6.91
N MET A 16 2.87 13.86 6.10
CA MET A 16 1.81 14.68 5.56
C MET A 16 0.47 14.10 5.98
N VAL A 17 -0.43 14.96 6.45
CA VAL A 17 -1.78 14.60 6.88
C VAL A 17 -2.79 15.44 6.10
N ARG A 18 -3.96 14.88 5.79
CA ARG A 18 -5.05 15.67 5.21
C ARG A 18 -5.44 16.81 6.14
N ALA A 19 -5.48 18.02 5.63
CA ALA A 19 -5.74 19.23 6.42
C ALA A 19 -7.04 19.13 7.23
N ARG A 20 -8.10 18.54 6.66
CA ARG A 20 -9.37 18.34 7.36
C ARG A 20 -9.25 17.39 8.56
N LEU A 21 -8.59 16.26 8.35
CA LEU A 21 -8.34 15.31 9.45
C LEU A 21 -7.49 15.94 10.55
N LEU A 22 -6.42 16.63 10.17
CA LEU A 22 -5.53 17.29 11.13
C LEU A 22 -6.25 18.38 11.94
N LYS A 23 -7.14 19.12 11.31
CA LYS A 23 -8.00 20.10 12.01
C LYS A 23 -8.89 19.43 13.05
N HIS A 24 -9.59 18.37 12.68
CA HIS A 24 -10.41 17.61 13.62
C HIS A 24 -9.59 17.01 14.75
N TRP A 25 -8.42 16.44 14.44
CA TRP A 25 -7.52 15.84 15.40
C TRP A 25 -7.09 16.83 16.48
N ARG A 26 -6.56 17.99 16.07
CA ARG A 26 -6.09 19.03 16.99
C ARG A 26 -7.20 19.60 17.86
N ALA A 27 -8.36 19.82 17.29
CA ALA A 27 -9.52 20.29 18.02
C ALA A 27 -10.01 19.26 19.04
N ALA A 28 -10.08 18.00 18.67
CA ALA A 28 -10.49 16.91 19.57
C ALA A 28 -9.46 16.70 20.67
N LEU A 29 -8.17 16.71 20.35
CA LEU A 29 -7.08 16.49 21.33
C LEU A 29 -7.05 17.57 22.41
N ALA A 30 -7.44 18.80 22.08
CA ALA A 30 -7.45 19.92 23.03
C ALA A 30 -8.49 19.75 24.17
N VAL A 31 -9.51 18.94 23.97
CA VAL A 31 -10.62 18.77 24.91
C VAL A 31 -10.78 17.33 25.43
N ALA A 32 -10.18 16.36 24.75
CA ALA A 32 -10.29 14.96 25.12
C ALA A 32 -9.41 14.59 26.31
N LYS A 33 -9.81 13.56 27.06
CA LYS A 33 -9.04 13.03 28.19
C LYS A 33 -7.79 12.25 27.74
N SER A 34 -7.84 11.69 26.56
CA SER A 34 -6.74 10.93 25.98
C SER A 34 -6.73 11.04 24.43
N PRO A 35 -5.61 10.74 23.78
CA PRO A 35 -5.55 10.66 22.32
C PRO A 35 -6.54 9.65 21.72
N VAL A 36 -6.84 8.57 22.45
CA VAL A 36 -7.81 7.54 22.02
C VAL A 36 -9.22 8.11 22.04
N ASP A 37 -9.58 8.87 23.08
CA ASP A 37 -10.88 9.53 23.16
C ASP A 37 -11.03 10.63 22.09
N ALA A 38 -9.94 11.34 21.79
CA ALA A 38 -9.90 12.30 20.68
C ALA A 38 -10.20 11.63 19.35
N TRP A 39 -9.56 10.49 19.07
CA TRP A 39 -9.82 9.71 17.86
C TRP A 39 -11.26 9.19 17.82
N ALA A 40 -11.74 8.63 18.93
CA ALA A 40 -13.12 8.14 19.05
C ALA A 40 -14.14 9.23 18.71
N SER A 41 -13.96 10.44 19.24
CA SER A 41 -14.88 11.56 18.98
C SER A 41 -14.95 11.98 17.51
N ILE A 42 -13.88 11.77 16.75
CA ILE A 42 -13.85 12.06 15.31
C ILE A 42 -14.54 10.97 14.50
N VAL A 43 -14.24 9.69 14.80
CA VAL A 43 -14.73 8.57 13.97
C VAL A 43 -16.17 8.18 14.31
N GLU A 44 -16.62 8.42 15.52
CA GLU A 44 -18.00 8.19 15.95
C GLU A 44 -18.94 9.34 15.57
N ASN A 45 -18.40 10.52 15.36
CA ASN A 45 -19.15 11.65 14.81
C ASN A 45 -19.23 11.49 13.28
N GLU A 46 -20.37 11.05 12.77
CA GLU A 46 -20.56 10.78 11.34
C GLU A 46 -20.30 12.00 10.44
N PRO A 47 -20.79 13.19 10.73
CA PRO A 47 -20.47 14.38 9.94
C PRO A 47 -18.97 14.67 9.87
N ALA A 48 -18.26 14.66 10.99
CA ALA A 48 -16.82 14.88 11.04
C ALA A 48 -16.05 13.79 10.26
N ARG A 49 -16.43 12.54 10.46
CA ARG A 49 -15.84 11.41 9.74
C ARG A 49 -16.04 11.54 8.23
N ARG A 50 -17.23 11.84 7.77
CA ARG A 50 -17.54 12.00 6.34
C ARG A 50 -16.85 13.21 5.72
N GLU A 51 -16.68 14.28 6.46
CA GLU A 51 -16.01 15.49 5.97
C GLU A 51 -14.56 15.19 5.52
N TRP A 52 -13.77 14.55 6.36
CA TRP A 52 -12.39 14.24 5.99
C TRP A 52 -12.28 13.06 5.01
N GLN A 53 -13.19 12.09 5.07
CA GLN A 53 -13.20 10.95 4.15
C GLN A 53 -13.48 11.37 2.71
N LYS A 54 -14.35 12.36 2.48
CA LYS A 54 -14.63 12.91 1.15
C LYS A 54 -13.42 13.58 0.49
N GLN A 55 -12.37 13.88 1.26
CA GLN A 55 -11.13 14.44 0.72
C GLN A 55 -10.18 13.39 0.12
N ARG A 56 -10.53 12.11 0.18
CA ARG A 56 -9.71 11.05 -0.43
C ARG A 56 -9.65 11.24 -1.94
N GLY A 57 -8.42 11.20 -2.49
CA GLY A 57 -8.18 11.45 -3.92
C GLY A 57 -8.10 12.91 -4.33
N LEU A 58 -8.50 13.87 -3.48
CA LEU A 58 -8.52 15.31 -3.80
C LEU A 58 -7.27 16.07 -3.34
N GLY A 59 -6.28 15.37 -2.77
CA GLY A 59 -5.08 16.02 -2.22
C GLY A 59 -5.35 16.71 -0.89
N GLY A 60 -4.86 17.97 -0.74
CA GLY A 60 -5.08 18.78 0.47
C GLY A 60 -4.25 18.31 1.67
N PHE A 61 -3.07 17.75 1.42
CA PHE A 61 -2.13 17.34 2.46
C PHE A 61 -1.34 18.54 2.99
N VAL A 62 -1.17 18.58 4.30
CA VAL A 62 -0.34 19.56 5.00
C VAL A 62 0.72 18.88 5.83
N ARG A 63 1.84 19.57 6.04
CA ARG A 63 2.93 19.06 6.86
C ARG A 63 2.51 18.91 8.31
N SER A 64 2.93 17.81 8.92
CA SER A 64 2.82 17.51 10.35
C SER A 64 4.19 17.14 10.92
N THR A 65 4.26 16.74 12.18
CA THR A 65 5.44 16.16 12.83
C THR A 65 5.28 14.65 12.95
N TRP A 66 6.39 13.94 13.09
CA TRP A 66 6.37 12.50 13.32
C TRP A 66 5.67 12.14 14.64
N ASP A 67 5.85 12.95 15.69
CA ASP A 67 5.21 12.72 16.99
C ASP A 67 3.69 12.83 16.87
N GLU A 68 3.19 13.86 16.20
CA GLU A 68 1.76 14.06 15.99
C GLU A 68 1.15 12.92 15.16
N VAL A 69 1.83 12.51 14.09
CA VAL A 69 1.34 11.42 13.22
C VAL A 69 1.37 10.07 13.94
N ASN A 70 2.47 9.77 14.65
CA ASN A 70 2.60 8.54 15.40
C ASN A 70 1.55 8.46 16.54
N GLN A 71 1.28 9.56 17.23
CA GLN A 71 0.23 9.62 18.24
C GLN A 71 -1.15 9.36 17.64
N MET A 72 -1.44 9.96 16.49
CA MET A 72 -2.71 9.76 15.77
C MET A 72 -2.89 8.30 15.33
N ILE A 73 -1.84 7.69 14.75
CA ILE A 73 -1.85 6.29 14.31
C ILE A 73 -2.03 5.36 15.52
N ALA A 74 -1.29 5.60 16.60
CA ALA A 74 -1.40 4.81 17.82
C ALA A 74 -2.81 4.91 18.42
N ALA A 75 -3.38 6.11 18.48
CA ALA A 75 -4.73 6.32 18.96
C ALA A 75 -5.78 5.56 18.13
N ALA A 76 -5.64 5.60 16.79
CA ALA A 76 -6.50 4.90 15.86
C ALA A 76 -6.42 3.37 16.06
N ASN A 77 -5.22 2.83 16.20
CA ASN A 77 -5.01 1.39 16.42
C ASN A 77 -5.56 0.95 17.77
N VAL A 78 -5.26 1.67 18.85
CA VAL A 78 -5.78 1.34 20.19
C VAL A 78 -7.31 1.43 20.24
N TYR A 79 -7.89 2.44 19.60
CA TYR A 79 -9.34 2.54 19.47
C TYR A 79 -9.92 1.32 18.76
N THR A 80 -9.34 0.95 17.62
CA THR A 80 -9.81 -0.20 16.84
C THR A 80 -9.71 -1.49 17.62
N ILE A 81 -8.58 -1.74 18.30
CA ILE A 81 -8.36 -2.92 19.14
C ILE A 81 -9.43 -2.99 20.25
N LYS A 82 -9.65 -1.90 20.96
CA LYS A 82 -10.60 -1.86 22.07
C LYS A 82 -12.06 -2.04 21.63
N LYS A 83 -12.41 -1.51 20.48
CA LYS A 83 -13.81 -1.49 20.02
C LYS A 83 -14.18 -2.68 19.16
N HIS A 84 -13.26 -3.17 18.34
CA HIS A 84 -13.55 -4.13 17.28
C HIS A 84 -12.66 -5.38 17.32
N GLY A 85 -11.59 -5.39 18.10
CA GLY A 85 -10.58 -6.43 18.13
C GLY A 85 -9.36 -6.12 17.29
N PRO A 86 -8.19 -6.72 17.61
CA PRO A 86 -6.93 -6.47 16.92
C PRO A 86 -6.91 -7.03 15.48
N ASP A 87 -7.70 -8.06 15.19
CA ASP A 87 -7.87 -8.68 13.88
C ASP A 87 -8.49 -7.74 12.83
N ARG A 88 -8.96 -6.56 13.25
CA ARG A 88 -9.44 -5.50 12.36
C ARG A 88 -8.36 -4.56 11.87
N ILE A 89 -7.13 -4.77 12.29
CA ILE A 89 -5.94 -4.07 11.78
C ILE A 89 -5.20 -5.01 10.84
N ILE A 90 -5.14 -4.62 9.57
CA ILE A 90 -4.54 -5.42 8.51
C ILE A 90 -3.34 -4.66 7.93
N GLY A 91 -2.27 -5.34 7.66
CA GLY A 91 -1.12 -4.80 6.97
C GLY A 91 -0.51 -5.77 5.98
N PHE A 92 0.17 -5.21 5.01
CA PHE A 92 0.95 -5.97 4.03
C PHE A 92 2.42 -5.91 4.38
N SER A 93 3.08 -7.06 4.36
CA SER A 93 4.53 -7.12 4.38
C SER A 93 5.08 -6.90 2.97
N PRO A 94 6.16 -6.11 2.81
CA PRO A 94 6.82 -5.96 1.52
C PRO A 94 7.48 -7.28 1.08
N ILE A 95 7.93 -7.30 -0.18
CA ILE A 95 8.61 -8.45 -0.78
C ILE A 95 9.85 -8.85 0.04
N PRO A 96 10.07 -10.15 0.32
CA PRO A 96 11.24 -10.61 1.06
C PRO A 96 12.60 -10.27 0.44
N ALA A 97 12.63 -10.04 -0.88
CA ALA A 97 13.84 -9.67 -1.61
C ALA A 97 14.36 -8.25 -1.32
N MET A 98 13.58 -7.46 -0.58
CA MET A 98 13.96 -6.13 -0.13
C MET A 98 14.77 -6.21 1.18
N SER A 99 14.96 -5.06 1.84
CA SER A 99 15.62 -5.02 3.14
C SER A 99 14.92 -5.90 4.17
N MET A 100 15.69 -6.70 4.90
CA MET A 100 15.18 -7.50 6.03
C MET A 100 14.45 -6.63 7.07
N ILE A 101 14.93 -5.43 7.32
CA ILE A 101 14.30 -4.49 8.24
C ILE A 101 12.94 -4.05 7.71
N SER A 102 12.84 -3.72 6.42
CA SER A 102 11.57 -3.32 5.79
C SER A 102 10.56 -4.46 5.80
N TYR A 103 11.00 -5.69 5.58
CA TYR A 103 10.16 -6.87 5.64
C TYR A 103 9.69 -7.17 7.08
N ALA A 104 10.64 -7.22 8.01
CA ALA A 104 10.38 -7.67 9.38
C ALA A 104 9.63 -6.63 10.22
N ALA A 105 9.87 -5.32 10.01
CA ALA A 105 9.30 -4.27 10.86
C ALA A 105 7.78 -4.25 10.85
N GLY A 106 7.15 -4.34 9.68
CA GLY A 106 5.69 -4.36 9.53
C GLY A 106 5.07 -5.62 10.14
N SER A 107 5.62 -6.78 9.82
CA SER A 107 5.16 -8.07 10.36
C SER A 107 5.31 -8.13 11.88
N ARG A 108 6.44 -7.64 12.41
CA ARG A 108 6.67 -7.56 13.85
C ARG A 108 5.65 -6.64 14.54
N TYR A 109 5.40 -5.47 13.96
CA TYR A 109 4.42 -4.53 14.49
C TYR A 109 3.03 -5.18 14.59
N LEU A 110 2.55 -5.78 13.50
CA LEU A 110 1.25 -6.46 13.48
C LEU A 110 1.18 -7.62 14.47
N SER A 111 2.24 -8.44 14.55
CA SER A 111 2.30 -9.53 15.53
C SER A 111 2.22 -9.03 16.97
N LEU A 112 2.87 -7.92 17.30
CA LEU A 112 2.87 -7.35 18.65
C LEU A 112 1.50 -6.78 19.06
N ILE A 113 0.73 -6.25 18.11
CA ILE A 113 -0.61 -5.70 18.39
C ILE A 113 -1.75 -6.69 18.15
N GLY A 114 -1.45 -7.90 17.68
CA GLY A 114 -2.45 -8.92 17.33
C GLY A 114 -3.16 -8.64 16.00
N GLY A 115 -2.59 -7.81 15.14
CA GLY A 115 -3.12 -7.51 13.80
C GLY A 115 -2.88 -8.63 12.79
N VAL A 116 -3.52 -8.51 11.63
CA VAL A 116 -3.42 -9.48 10.54
C VAL A 116 -2.29 -9.08 9.58
N SER A 117 -1.29 -9.93 9.42
CA SER A 117 -0.26 -9.77 8.40
C SER A 117 -0.66 -10.53 7.15
N MET A 118 -0.91 -9.81 6.07
CA MET A 118 -1.25 -10.40 4.78
C MET A 118 0.03 -10.66 3.98
N SER A 119 0.02 -11.76 3.24
CA SER A 119 1.13 -12.11 2.36
C SER A 119 1.07 -11.29 1.08
N PHE A 120 2.22 -10.77 0.66
CA PHE A 120 2.37 -10.14 -0.64
C PHE A 120 2.08 -11.10 -1.79
N TYR A 121 2.47 -12.36 -1.65
CA TYR A 121 2.31 -13.40 -2.67
C TYR A 121 0.86 -13.77 -2.95
N ASP A 122 -0.04 -13.55 -2.00
CA ASP A 122 -1.48 -13.77 -2.19
C ASP A 122 -2.12 -12.76 -3.15
N TRP A 123 -1.42 -11.66 -3.46
CA TRP A 123 -1.95 -10.54 -4.25
C TRP A 123 -1.26 -10.30 -5.57
N TYR A 124 -0.01 -10.75 -5.71
CA TYR A 124 0.84 -10.42 -6.84
C TYR A 124 1.45 -11.65 -7.48
N CYS A 125 1.82 -11.51 -8.73
CA CYS A 125 2.77 -12.24 -9.52
C CYS A 125 2.63 -13.75 -9.56
N ASP A 126 2.83 -14.44 -8.47
CA ASP A 126 2.93 -15.90 -8.46
C ASP A 126 1.55 -16.56 -8.40
N LEU A 127 0.56 -15.85 -7.88
CA LEU A 127 -0.81 -16.33 -7.72
C LEU A 127 -1.83 -15.22 -8.01
N PRO A 128 -1.95 -14.75 -9.26
CA PRO A 128 -2.89 -13.68 -9.58
C PRO A 128 -4.33 -14.12 -9.34
N PRO A 129 -5.09 -13.47 -8.45
CA PRO A 129 -6.46 -13.87 -8.13
C PRO A 129 -7.42 -13.79 -9.32
N SER A 130 -7.12 -12.93 -10.28
CA SER A 130 -7.94 -12.74 -11.48
C SER A 130 -7.78 -13.84 -12.52
N SER A 131 -6.60 -14.48 -12.60
CA SER A 131 -6.34 -15.51 -13.61
C SER A 131 -7.25 -16.73 -13.46
N PRO A 132 -7.42 -17.34 -12.27
CA PRO A 132 -8.38 -18.42 -12.09
C PRO A 132 -9.83 -18.03 -12.41
N GLN A 133 -10.20 -16.80 -12.08
CA GLN A 133 -11.55 -16.31 -12.34
C GLN A 133 -11.81 -16.05 -13.82
N THR A 134 -10.79 -15.67 -14.57
CA THR A 134 -10.92 -15.32 -16.01
C THR A 134 -10.70 -16.52 -16.90
N TRP A 135 -9.71 -17.37 -16.60
CA TRP A 135 -9.24 -18.44 -17.47
C TRP A 135 -9.39 -19.85 -16.86
N GLY A 136 -9.75 -19.95 -15.58
CA GLY A 136 -9.85 -21.22 -14.87
C GLY A 136 -8.48 -21.78 -14.44
N GLU A 137 -7.38 -21.11 -14.73
CA GLU A 137 -6.02 -21.52 -14.41
C GLU A 137 -5.26 -20.44 -13.65
N GLN A 138 -4.32 -20.87 -12.83
CA GLN A 138 -3.53 -19.99 -11.97
C GLN A 138 -2.31 -19.39 -12.69
N THR A 139 -1.91 -19.98 -13.80
CA THR A 139 -0.73 -19.57 -14.57
C THR A 139 -1.11 -18.65 -15.73
N ASP A 140 -0.11 -17.94 -16.24
CA ASP A 140 -0.30 -17.12 -17.44
C ASP A 140 -0.57 -18.00 -18.66
N VAL A 141 -1.59 -17.65 -19.39
CA VAL A 141 -1.99 -18.25 -20.66
C VAL A 141 -2.10 -17.11 -21.66
N PRO A 142 -1.55 -17.22 -22.85
CA PRO A 142 -0.86 -18.34 -23.51
C PRO A 142 0.62 -18.50 -23.14
N GLU A 143 1.25 -19.57 -23.63
CA GLU A 143 2.71 -19.76 -23.50
C GLU A 143 3.49 -18.63 -24.21
N SER A 144 4.73 -18.38 -23.75
CA SER A 144 5.55 -17.30 -24.29
C SER A 144 5.86 -17.43 -25.79
N ALA A 145 5.91 -18.66 -26.31
CA ALA A 145 6.06 -18.91 -27.75
C ALA A 145 4.88 -18.39 -28.59
N ASP A 146 3.69 -18.25 -28.02
CA ASP A 146 2.54 -17.72 -28.73
C ASP A 146 2.66 -16.22 -29.05
N TRP A 147 3.60 -15.53 -28.41
CA TRP A 147 3.90 -14.13 -28.74
C TRP A 147 4.33 -13.96 -30.19
N TYR A 148 4.90 -15.00 -30.80
CA TYR A 148 5.25 -14.99 -32.24
C TYR A 148 4.05 -14.81 -33.17
N ASN A 149 2.84 -15.09 -32.69
CA ASN A 149 1.60 -14.93 -33.43
C ASN A 149 0.96 -13.55 -33.24
N SER A 150 1.57 -12.68 -32.42
CA SER A 150 1.06 -11.33 -32.14
C SER A 150 1.61 -10.31 -33.13
N ASN A 151 0.73 -9.50 -33.70
CA ASN A 151 1.11 -8.34 -34.51
C ASN A 151 1.46 -7.10 -33.67
N PHE A 152 1.05 -7.10 -32.40
CA PHE A 152 1.30 -5.99 -31.49
C PHE A 152 1.36 -6.48 -30.04
N ILE A 153 2.45 -6.16 -29.34
CA ILE A 153 2.67 -6.52 -27.94
C ILE A 153 2.82 -5.26 -27.11
N ILE A 154 2.05 -5.17 -26.02
CA ILE A 154 2.14 -4.07 -25.04
C ILE A 154 2.79 -4.60 -23.76
N ALA A 155 3.95 -4.07 -23.40
CA ALA A 155 4.59 -4.33 -22.12
C ALA A 155 4.16 -3.27 -21.09
N TRP A 156 3.29 -3.65 -20.17
CA TRP A 156 2.73 -2.76 -19.14
C TRP A 156 3.58 -2.81 -17.87
N GLY A 157 4.41 -1.79 -17.66
CA GLY A 157 5.26 -1.70 -16.48
C GLY A 157 6.25 -2.86 -16.31
N SER A 158 6.49 -3.62 -17.37
CA SER A 158 7.32 -4.82 -17.39
C SER A 158 8.60 -4.59 -18.19
N ASN A 159 9.73 -4.99 -17.61
CA ASN A 159 11.01 -5.05 -18.33
C ASN A 159 11.35 -6.52 -18.60
N VAL A 160 10.67 -7.12 -19.58
CA VAL A 160 10.76 -8.55 -19.90
C VAL A 160 12.21 -9.07 -20.01
N PRO A 161 13.14 -8.38 -20.70
CA PRO A 161 14.50 -8.86 -20.81
C PRO A 161 15.29 -8.98 -19.50
N GLN A 162 14.89 -8.22 -18.46
CA GLN A 162 15.55 -8.24 -17.16
C GLN A 162 14.77 -9.05 -16.11
N THR A 163 13.45 -8.96 -16.13
CA THR A 163 12.61 -9.50 -15.05
C THR A 163 12.00 -10.86 -15.40
N ARG A 164 12.04 -11.24 -16.68
CA ARG A 164 11.54 -12.52 -17.20
C ARG A 164 12.58 -13.16 -18.12
N THR A 165 13.77 -13.36 -17.60
CA THR A 165 14.92 -13.88 -18.37
C THR A 165 14.65 -15.14 -19.17
N PRO A 166 13.89 -16.15 -18.72
CA PRO A 166 13.55 -17.30 -19.54
C PRO A 166 12.76 -16.95 -20.81
N ASP A 167 11.93 -15.89 -20.77
CA ASP A 167 11.08 -15.47 -21.88
C ASP A 167 11.68 -14.33 -22.71
N ALA A 168 12.84 -13.83 -22.33
CA ALA A 168 13.46 -12.66 -22.96
C ALA A 168 13.74 -12.85 -24.45
N HIS A 169 14.11 -14.06 -24.87
CA HIS A 169 14.39 -14.36 -26.28
C HIS A 169 13.11 -14.29 -27.12
N PHE A 170 11.97 -14.81 -26.68
CA PHE A 170 10.70 -14.68 -27.37
C PHE A 170 10.32 -13.22 -27.61
N PHE A 171 10.45 -12.39 -26.55
CA PHE A 171 10.15 -10.97 -26.63
C PHE A 171 11.07 -10.21 -27.61
N THR A 172 12.31 -10.63 -27.73
CA THR A 172 13.27 -10.04 -28.65
C THR A 172 13.03 -10.52 -30.09
N GLU A 173 12.86 -11.82 -30.26
CA GLU A 173 12.76 -12.46 -31.58
C GLU A 173 11.45 -12.16 -32.31
N VAL A 174 10.33 -11.94 -31.58
CA VAL A 174 9.06 -11.57 -32.21
C VAL A 174 9.18 -10.31 -33.07
N ARG A 175 10.10 -9.41 -32.76
CA ARG A 175 10.35 -8.17 -33.50
C ARG A 175 10.98 -8.41 -34.89
N TYR A 176 11.55 -9.60 -35.14
CA TYR A 176 12.09 -9.96 -36.45
C TYR A 176 11.05 -10.57 -37.40
N LYS A 177 9.89 -10.86 -36.88
CA LYS A 177 8.78 -11.44 -37.65
C LYS A 177 7.80 -10.39 -38.21
N GLY A 178 7.99 -9.13 -37.90
CA GLY A 178 7.15 -8.01 -38.30
C GLY A 178 6.67 -7.23 -37.10
#